data_a080174050b5673ef430f4ff784e56ee
#
_entry.id   a080174050b5673ef430f4ff784e56ee
#
_cell.length_a   1.000
_cell.length_b   1.000
_cell.length_c   1.000
_cell.angle_alpha   90.00
_cell.angle_beta   90.00
_cell.angle_gamma   90.00
#
_symmetry.space_group_name_H-M   'P 1'
#
loop_
_entity.id
_entity.type
_entity.pdbx_description
1 polymer ?
#
loop_
_entity_poly.entity_id
_entity_poly.type
_entity_poly.pdbx_seq_one_letter_code
_entity_poly.pdbx_strand_id
1 'polypeptide(L)'
;MRQLNDSFNMMIRGAVTKGRYWELRQGASLLIASDALVRAVKLEKSVGVPAVVVADDIEVPDRYWIGRFAQGLMATPVLHFRDRNIVNPFNVAWYRSAGTRATQLMAASPRHKDKYLWFLALHQAVGENRELVPPAVLSRLISEGIIKWTPQQPES
;
A
#
# COMPACT_ATOMS: atom_id res chain seq x y z
N MET A 1 -11.63 3.73 1.59
CA MET A 1 -10.74 3.34 2.70
C MET A 1 -10.83 4.26 3.92
N ARG A 2 -10.83 5.60 3.77
CA ARG A 2 -10.81 6.54 4.91
C ARG A 2 -11.93 6.32 5.93
N GLN A 3 -13.19 6.22 5.48
CA GLN A 3 -14.34 6.06 6.38
C GLN A 3 -14.34 4.75 7.16
N LEU A 4 -13.83 3.66 6.59
CA LEU A 4 -13.79 2.37 7.27
C LEU A 4 -12.78 2.36 8.43
N ASN A 5 -11.62 3.02 8.27
CA ASN A 5 -10.62 3.10 9.33
C ASN A 5 -11.07 3.99 10.50
N ASP A 6 -11.66 5.15 10.18
CA ASP A 6 -12.06 6.13 11.19
C ASP A 6 -13.34 5.73 11.95
N SER A 7 -14.30 5.10 11.25
CA SER A 7 -15.59 4.75 11.83
C SER A 7 -15.63 3.35 12.46
N PHE A 8 -14.84 2.39 11.96
CA PHE A 8 -14.91 0.99 12.40
C PHE A 8 -13.63 0.48 13.05
N ASN A 9 -12.61 1.32 13.22
CA ASN A 9 -11.33 0.91 13.82
C ASN A 9 -10.67 -0.32 13.14
N MET A 10 -10.87 -0.49 11.84
CA MET A 10 -10.42 -1.65 11.08
C MET A 10 -9.20 -1.34 10.24
N MET A 11 -8.21 -2.22 10.28
CA MET A 11 -7.13 -2.23 9.30
C MET A 11 -7.55 -3.06 8.08
N ILE A 12 -7.43 -2.50 6.90
CA ILE A 12 -7.88 -3.12 5.65
C ILE A 12 -6.74 -3.93 5.06
N ARG A 13 -7.09 -5.13 4.59
CA ARG A 13 -6.24 -5.99 3.78
C ARG A 13 -6.90 -6.22 2.42
N GLY A 14 -6.11 -6.34 1.37
CA GLY A 14 -6.62 -6.58 0.03
C GLY A 14 -5.52 -6.74 -1.00
N ALA A 15 -5.94 -6.90 -2.27
CA ALA A 15 -5.03 -6.97 -3.39
C ALA A 15 -5.59 -6.25 -4.61
N VAL A 16 -4.70 -5.64 -5.40
CA VAL A 16 -4.99 -5.11 -6.73
C VAL A 16 -4.37 -6.06 -7.74
N THR A 17 -5.18 -6.59 -8.64
CA THR A 17 -4.76 -7.50 -9.70
C THR A 17 -5.42 -7.12 -11.02
N LYS A 18 -4.90 -7.64 -12.13
CA LYS A 18 -5.53 -7.55 -13.44
C LYS A 18 -5.80 -8.95 -13.99
N GLY A 19 -6.79 -9.06 -14.86
CA GLY A 19 -7.14 -10.34 -15.50
C GLY A 19 -8.43 -10.23 -16.27
N ARG A 20 -8.82 -11.35 -16.87
CA ARG A 20 -10.04 -11.42 -17.66
C ARG A 20 -11.27 -11.40 -16.75
N TYR A 21 -12.34 -10.87 -17.30
CA TYR A 21 -13.63 -10.73 -16.62
C TYR A 21 -14.75 -11.16 -17.57
N TRP A 22 -15.66 -11.96 -17.07
CA TRP A 22 -16.89 -12.37 -17.76
C TRP A 22 -18.07 -12.13 -16.85
N GLU A 23 -19.12 -11.65 -17.44
CA GLU A 23 -20.39 -11.40 -16.79
C GLU A 23 -21.50 -12.11 -17.57
N LEU A 24 -22.33 -12.86 -16.86
CA LEU A 24 -23.56 -13.46 -17.39
C LEU A 24 -24.73 -12.97 -16.56
N ARG A 25 -25.70 -12.36 -17.22
CA ARG A 25 -26.95 -11.92 -16.60
C ARG A 25 -28.08 -12.84 -17.04
N GLN A 26 -28.86 -13.32 -16.07
CA GLN A 26 -30.07 -14.10 -16.31
C GLN A 26 -31.17 -13.59 -15.38
N GLY A 27 -32.10 -12.82 -15.93
CA GLY A 27 -33.12 -12.13 -15.15
C GLY A 27 -32.50 -11.18 -14.13
N ALA A 28 -32.84 -11.33 -12.84
CA ALA A 28 -32.25 -10.57 -11.73
C ALA A 28 -30.91 -11.13 -11.22
N SER A 29 -30.45 -12.27 -11.75
CA SER A 29 -29.23 -12.94 -11.30
C SER A 29 -28.03 -12.46 -12.11
N LEU A 30 -26.90 -12.24 -11.42
CA LEU A 30 -25.62 -11.88 -12.00
C LEU A 30 -24.58 -12.92 -11.61
N LEU A 31 -24.00 -13.59 -12.61
CA LEU A 31 -22.85 -14.47 -12.45
C LEU A 31 -21.60 -13.75 -12.96
N ILE A 32 -20.57 -13.70 -12.13
CA ILE A 32 -19.27 -13.12 -12.47
C ILE A 32 -18.21 -14.21 -12.43
N ALA A 33 -17.43 -14.34 -13.49
CA ALA A 33 -16.22 -15.15 -13.53
C ALA A 33 -15.02 -14.25 -13.84
N SER A 34 -13.96 -14.31 -13.01
CA SER A 34 -12.81 -13.43 -13.15
C SER A 34 -11.53 -14.07 -12.60
N ASP A 35 -10.54 -14.23 -13.49
CA ASP A 35 -9.18 -14.62 -13.05
C ASP A 35 -8.57 -13.55 -12.14
N ALA A 36 -8.86 -12.25 -12.38
CA ALA A 36 -8.38 -11.17 -11.54
C ALA A 36 -8.88 -11.34 -10.09
N LEU A 37 -10.16 -11.69 -9.89
CA LEU A 37 -10.71 -11.92 -8.56
C LEU A 37 -10.04 -13.12 -7.87
N VAL A 38 -9.86 -14.24 -8.59
CA VAL A 38 -9.18 -15.43 -8.06
C VAL A 38 -7.74 -15.11 -7.65
N ARG A 39 -7.03 -14.35 -8.50
CA ARG A 39 -5.66 -13.89 -8.21
C ARG A 39 -5.63 -12.94 -7.01
N ALA A 40 -6.57 -12.01 -6.92
CA ALA A 40 -6.66 -11.07 -5.80
C ALA A 40 -6.85 -11.80 -4.47
N VAL A 41 -7.74 -12.79 -4.42
CA VAL A 41 -7.96 -13.60 -3.21
C VAL A 41 -6.71 -14.41 -2.84
N LYS A 42 -6.03 -15.01 -3.83
CA LYS A 42 -4.76 -15.74 -3.58
C LYS A 42 -3.67 -14.81 -3.06
N LEU A 43 -3.47 -13.65 -3.70
CA LEU A 43 -2.47 -12.68 -3.31
C LEU A 43 -2.76 -12.12 -1.92
N GLU A 44 -4.00 -11.73 -1.63
CA GLU A 44 -4.41 -11.23 -0.32
C GLU A 44 -4.13 -12.24 0.80
N LYS A 45 -4.42 -13.53 0.57
CA LYS A 45 -4.13 -14.60 1.54
C LYS A 45 -2.64 -14.82 1.77
N SER A 46 -1.81 -14.71 0.72
CA SER A 46 -0.36 -14.92 0.81
C SER A 46 0.37 -13.83 1.57
N VAL A 47 -0.16 -12.60 1.56
CA VAL A 47 0.54 -11.43 2.11
C VAL A 47 0.48 -11.36 3.64
N GLY A 48 -0.64 -11.72 4.24
CA GLY A 48 -0.79 -11.79 5.70
C GLY A 48 -0.66 -10.49 6.48
N VAL A 49 -0.46 -9.32 5.81
CA VAL A 49 -0.27 -8.02 6.45
C VAL A 49 -1.45 -7.08 6.20
N PRO A 50 -1.67 -6.05 7.04
CA PRO A 50 -2.77 -5.10 6.89
C PRO A 50 -2.44 -4.03 5.83
N ALA A 51 -2.37 -4.46 4.57
CA ALA A 51 -2.12 -3.60 3.42
C ALA A 51 -2.89 -4.06 2.20
N VAL A 52 -3.15 -3.15 1.27
CA VAL A 52 -3.64 -3.48 -0.07
C VAL A 52 -2.43 -3.59 -0.99
N VAL A 53 -2.09 -4.80 -1.42
CA VAL A 53 -0.92 -5.10 -2.24
C VAL A 53 -1.27 -5.00 -3.71
N VAL A 54 -0.37 -4.44 -4.50
CA VAL A 54 -0.44 -4.40 -5.97
C VAL A 54 0.34 -5.59 -6.52
N ALA A 55 -0.26 -6.37 -7.41
CA ALA A 55 0.41 -7.53 -8.02
C ALA A 55 1.60 -7.08 -8.89
N ASP A 56 2.65 -7.91 -8.91
CA ASP A 56 3.94 -7.57 -9.56
C ASP A 56 3.83 -7.37 -11.08
N ASP A 57 2.83 -7.98 -11.71
CA ASP A 57 2.54 -7.82 -13.14
C ASP A 57 1.71 -6.57 -13.48
N ILE A 58 1.42 -5.73 -12.49
CA ILE A 58 0.80 -4.42 -12.70
C ILE A 58 1.89 -3.37 -12.78
N GLU A 59 2.06 -2.81 -13.98
CA GLU A 59 2.90 -1.64 -14.16
C GLU A 59 2.25 -0.44 -13.46
N VAL A 60 2.98 0.12 -12.49
CA VAL A 60 2.55 1.33 -11.76
C VAL A 60 3.09 2.55 -12.49
N PRO A 61 2.23 3.40 -13.09
CA PRO A 61 2.67 4.59 -13.81
C PRO A 61 3.46 5.55 -12.92
N ASP A 62 4.43 6.24 -13.49
CA ASP A 62 5.36 7.14 -12.78
C ASP A 62 4.66 8.22 -11.96
N ARG A 63 3.54 8.74 -12.46
CA ARG A 63 2.73 9.73 -11.70
C ARG A 63 2.31 9.26 -10.31
N TYR A 64 2.24 7.96 -10.07
CA TYR A 64 1.91 7.41 -8.76
C TYR A 64 3.12 7.35 -7.81
N TRP A 65 4.33 7.48 -8.36
CA TRP A 65 5.57 7.60 -7.58
C TRP A 65 5.97 9.07 -7.38
N ILE A 66 5.76 9.93 -8.39
CA ILE A 66 6.18 11.33 -8.43
C ILE A 66 5.44 12.19 -7.39
N GLY A 67 4.17 11.92 -7.13
CA GLY A 67 3.37 12.65 -6.14
C GLY A 67 4.04 12.75 -4.78
N ARG A 68 4.85 11.76 -4.42
CA ARG A 68 5.65 11.74 -3.21
C ARG A 68 6.63 12.93 -3.12
N PHE A 69 7.32 13.23 -4.21
CA PHE A 69 8.35 14.25 -4.25
C PHE A 69 7.77 15.66 -4.36
N ALA A 70 6.60 15.79 -4.98
CA ALA A 70 5.94 17.09 -5.17
C ALA A 70 5.09 17.51 -3.97
N GLN A 71 4.43 16.57 -3.30
CA GLN A 71 3.42 16.83 -2.28
C GLN A 71 3.67 16.10 -0.95
N GLY A 72 4.78 15.39 -0.86
CA GLY A 72 5.13 14.55 0.27
C GLY A 72 4.50 13.15 0.25
N LEU A 73 4.98 12.26 1.13
CA LEU A 73 4.61 10.84 1.16
C LEU A 73 3.12 10.58 1.36
N MET A 74 2.42 11.47 2.08
CA MET A 74 0.99 11.31 2.35
C MET A 74 0.13 11.44 1.09
N ALA A 75 0.63 12.07 0.04
CA ALA A 75 -0.08 12.27 -1.23
C ALA A 75 0.25 11.19 -2.26
N THR A 76 1.28 10.38 -2.05
CA THR A 76 1.71 9.34 -2.99
C THR A 76 0.72 8.16 -2.98
N PRO A 77 0.11 7.80 -4.12
CA PRO A 77 -0.89 6.73 -4.17
C PRO A 77 -0.33 5.32 -3.92
N VAL A 78 0.91 5.05 -4.33
CA VAL A 78 1.56 3.73 -4.21
C VAL A 78 2.91 3.90 -3.54
N LEU A 79 3.23 2.99 -2.63
CA LEU A 79 4.51 2.90 -1.93
C LEU A 79 5.16 1.55 -2.22
N HIS A 80 6.48 1.54 -2.33
CA HIS A 80 7.27 0.31 -2.34
C HIS A 80 7.86 0.07 -0.95
N PHE A 81 7.49 -1.03 -0.32
CA PHE A 81 7.97 -1.36 1.02
C PHE A 81 8.18 -2.86 1.18
N ARG A 82 9.40 -3.27 1.57
CA ARG A 82 9.80 -4.69 1.75
C ARG A 82 9.45 -5.54 0.52
N ASP A 83 9.98 -5.13 -0.64
CA ASP A 83 9.83 -5.80 -1.94
C ASP A 83 8.38 -5.93 -2.45
N ARG A 84 7.48 -5.05 -1.99
CA ARG A 84 6.06 -5.05 -2.40
C ARG A 84 5.58 -3.64 -2.73
N ASN A 85 4.81 -3.57 -3.80
CA ASN A 85 4.05 -2.36 -4.12
C ASN A 85 2.73 -2.40 -3.34
N ILE A 86 2.43 -1.36 -2.59
CA ILE A 86 1.22 -1.26 -1.78
C ILE A 86 0.48 0.05 -2.06
N VAL A 87 -0.83 -0.01 -2.02
CA VAL A 87 -1.64 1.22 -2.01
C VAL A 87 -1.39 1.94 -0.69
N ASN A 88 -1.02 3.22 -0.77
CA ASN A 88 -0.71 4.01 0.42
C ASN A 88 -1.92 4.08 1.36
N PRO A 89 -1.84 3.53 2.57
CA PRO A 89 -2.95 3.55 3.52
C PRO A 89 -3.11 4.89 4.23
N PHE A 90 -2.11 5.79 4.13
CA PHE A 90 -2.03 7.00 4.94
C PHE A 90 -2.59 8.25 4.24
N ASN A 91 -3.08 9.13 5.04
CA ASN A 91 -3.28 10.55 4.77
C ASN A 91 -2.92 11.33 6.05
N VAL A 92 -2.84 12.65 5.97
CA VAL A 92 -2.38 13.50 7.09
C VAL A 92 -3.18 13.26 8.38
N ALA A 93 -4.50 13.13 8.30
CA ALA A 93 -5.35 12.91 9.48
C ALA A 93 -5.18 11.48 10.05
N TRP A 94 -5.28 10.47 9.20
CA TRP A 94 -5.14 9.08 9.61
C TRP A 94 -3.72 8.74 10.08
N TYR A 95 -2.68 9.30 9.46
CA TYR A 95 -1.29 9.03 9.84
C TYR A 95 -1.03 9.25 11.33
N ARG A 96 -1.54 10.36 11.89
CA ARG A 96 -1.30 10.70 13.31
C ARG A 96 -1.85 9.66 14.29
N SER A 97 -2.98 9.04 13.96
CA SER A 97 -3.64 8.04 14.82
C SER A 97 -3.27 6.60 14.48
N ALA A 98 -2.76 6.34 13.27
CA ALA A 98 -2.50 4.99 12.76
C ALA A 98 -1.49 4.21 13.60
N GLY A 99 -0.39 4.85 14.01
CA GLY A 99 0.64 4.24 14.86
C GLY A 99 0.10 3.85 16.25
N THR A 100 -0.58 4.78 16.92
CA THR A 100 -1.23 4.51 18.21
C THR A 100 -2.24 3.37 18.09
N ARG A 101 -3.05 3.40 17.03
CA ARG A 101 -4.06 2.36 16.79
C ARG A 101 -3.44 1.00 16.55
N ALA A 102 -2.38 0.90 15.76
CA ALA A 102 -1.65 -0.35 15.54
C ALA A 102 -1.09 -0.92 16.84
N THR A 103 -0.54 -0.07 17.69
CA THR A 103 -0.02 -0.47 19.02
C THR A 103 -1.14 -1.01 19.92
N GLN A 104 -2.30 -0.36 19.95
CA GLN A 104 -3.46 -0.83 20.72
C GLN A 104 -3.97 -2.19 20.23
N LEU A 105 -4.08 -2.37 18.91
CA LEU A 105 -4.50 -3.64 18.30
C LEU A 105 -3.50 -4.76 18.53
N MET A 106 -2.19 -4.44 18.53
CA MET A 106 -1.14 -5.39 18.85
C MET A 106 -1.25 -5.89 20.31
N ALA A 107 -1.52 -4.99 21.26
CA ALA A 107 -1.73 -5.34 22.66
C ALA A 107 -3.01 -6.18 22.85
N ALA A 108 -4.10 -5.84 22.17
CA ALA A 108 -5.38 -6.55 22.25
C ALA A 108 -5.36 -7.94 21.57
N SER A 109 -4.44 -8.16 20.62
CA SER A 109 -4.39 -9.42 19.85
C SER A 109 -2.95 -9.90 19.66
N PRO A 110 -2.29 -10.43 20.68
CA PRO A 110 -0.88 -10.87 20.62
C PRO A 110 -0.58 -11.87 19.51
N ARG A 111 -1.54 -12.75 19.17
CA ARG A 111 -1.42 -13.73 18.06
C ARG A 111 -1.21 -13.09 16.69
N HIS A 112 -1.51 -11.81 16.55
CA HIS A 112 -1.37 -11.05 15.31
C HIS A 112 -0.26 -9.99 15.38
N LYS A 113 0.64 -10.09 16.36
CA LYS A 113 1.71 -9.13 16.63
C LYS A 113 2.54 -8.79 15.39
N ASP A 114 2.95 -9.79 14.62
CA ASP A 114 3.81 -9.59 13.44
C ASP A 114 3.15 -8.71 12.36
N LYS A 115 1.83 -8.82 12.21
CA LYS A 115 1.08 -7.97 11.27
C LYS A 115 1.13 -6.50 11.68
N TYR A 116 0.98 -6.23 12.97
CA TYR A 116 1.00 -4.87 13.49
C TYR A 116 2.42 -4.30 13.51
N LEU A 117 3.43 -5.13 13.81
CA LEU A 117 4.84 -4.72 13.71
C LEU A 117 5.21 -4.34 12.28
N TRP A 118 4.74 -5.09 11.28
CA TRP A 118 4.93 -4.74 9.88
C TRP A 118 4.30 -3.38 9.55
N PHE A 119 3.08 -3.13 10.02
CA PHE A 119 2.39 -1.87 9.78
C PHE A 119 3.07 -0.69 10.49
N LEU A 120 3.54 -0.88 11.72
CA LEU A 120 4.30 0.11 12.46
C LEU A 120 5.62 0.46 11.77
N ALA A 121 6.31 -0.54 11.21
CA ALA A 121 7.52 -0.31 10.42
C ALA A 121 7.24 0.51 9.15
N LEU A 122 6.12 0.25 8.46
CA LEU A 122 5.67 1.07 7.33
C LEU A 122 5.33 2.50 7.78
N HIS A 123 4.59 2.65 8.88
CA HIS A 123 4.23 3.94 9.46
C HIS A 123 5.48 4.76 9.78
N GLN A 124 6.48 4.15 10.43
CA GLN A 124 7.76 4.78 10.74
C GLN A 124 8.50 5.20 9.46
N ALA A 125 8.61 4.30 8.46
CA ALA A 125 9.29 4.59 7.20
C ALA A 125 8.66 5.77 6.44
N VAL A 126 7.33 5.90 6.50
CA VAL A 126 6.61 7.06 5.94
C VAL A 126 6.91 8.33 6.72
N GLY A 127 6.97 8.27 8.06
CA GLY A 127 7.28 9.41 8.93
C GLY A 127 8.71 9.92 8.78
N GLU A 128 9.66 9.01 8.64
CA GLU A 128 11.06 9.32 8.41
C GLU A 128 11.38 9.70 6.97
N ASN A 129 10.37 9.75 6.12
CA ASN A 129 10.52 10.08 4.70
C ASN A 129 11.53 9.17 3.98
N ARG A 130 11.61 7.90 4.38
CA ARG A 130 12.49 6.91 3.76
C ARG A 130 12.13 6.69 2.30
N GLU A 131 13.10 6.13 1.54
CA GLU A 131 12.87 5.74 0.16
C GLU A 131 11.82 4.63 0.06
N LEU A 132 10.68 4.95 -0.54
CA LEU A 132 9.54 4.03 -0.73
C LEU A 132 9.13 3.92 -2.20
N VAL A 133 10.13 4.00 -3.09
CA VAL A 133 10.01 3.81 -4.54
C VAL A 133 10.92 2.65 -4.94
N PRO A 134 10.53 1.77 -5.88
CA PRO A 134 11.42 0.71 -6.36
C PRO A 134 12.75 1.30 -6.87
N PRO A 135 13.91 0.73 -6.51
CA PRO A 135 15.22 1.29 -6.89
C PRO A 135 15.39 1.52 -8.39
N ALA A 136 14.89 0.61 -9.23
CA ALA A 136 14.95 0.75 -10.69
C ALA A 136 14.12 1.95 -11.18
N VAL A 137 12.93 2.18 -10.60
CA VAL A 137 12.09 3.34 -10.92
C VAL A 137 12.76 4.62 -10.46
N LEU A 138 13.30 4.65 -9.26
CA LEU A 138 14.00 5.80 -8.72
C LEU A 138 15.19 6.20 -9.60
N SER A 139 16.06 5.23 -9.95
CA SER A 139 17.21 5.45 -10.82
C SER A 139 16.81 6.03 -12.18
N ARG A 140 15.72 5.51 -12.77
CA ARG A 140 15.20 6.04 -14.04
C ARG A 140 14.68 7.47 -13.90
N LEU A 141 13.85 7.76 -12.90
CA LEU A 141 13.29 9.11 -12.68
C LEU A 141 14.39 10.16 -12.45
N ILE A 142 15.49 9.77 -11.81
CA ILE A 142 16.67 10.64 -11.62
C ILE A 142 17.40 10.84 -12.96
N SER A 143 17.67 9.77 -13.71
CA SER A 143 18.40 9.85 -14.98
C SER A 143 17.64 10.64 -16.05
N GLU A 144 16.32 10.61 -16.05
CA GLU A 144 15.45 11.38 -16.92
C GLU A 144 15.23 12.84 -16.45
N GLY A 145 15.80 13.21 -15.29
CA GLY A 145 15.68 14.57 -14.73
C GLY A 145 14.28 14.93 -14.23
N ILE A 146 13.39 13.92 -14.08
CA ILE A 146 12.01 14.10 -13.61
C ILE A 146 12.00 14.51 -12.13
N ILE A 147 12.93 13.94 -11.35
CA ILE A 147 13.11 14.28 -9.94
C ILE A 147 14.59 14.60 -9.65
N LYS A 148 14.79 15.52 -8.72
CA LYS A 148 16.11 15.76 -8.11
C LYS A 148 16.12 15.04 -6.77
N TRP A 149 16.88 13.97 -6.67
CA TRP A 149 17.01 13.19 -5.43
C TRP A 149 18.40 13.41 -4.83
N THR A 150 18.46 13.92 -3.64
CA THR A 150 19.67 13.93 -2.82
C THR A 150 19.47 12.94 -1.68
N PRO A 151 20.24 11.85 -1.60
CA PRO A 151 20.17 10.95 -0.46
C PRO A 151 20.38 11.74 0.83
N GLN A 152 19.48 11.58 1.80
CA GLN A 152 19.78 12.05 3.15
C GLN A 152 20.95 11.20 3.66
N GLN A 153 22.08 11.85 3.95
CA GLN A 153 23.15 11.18 4.67
C GLN A 153 22.61 10.81 6.05
N PRO A 154 22.88 9.58 6.54
CA PRO A 154 22.57 9.27 7.92
C PRO A 154 23.34 10.26 8.79
N GLU A 155 22.62 10.96 9.66
CA GLU A 155 23.27 11.77 10.71
C GLU A 155 24.16 10.84 11.52
N SER A 156 25.46 11.14 11.52
CA SER A 156 26.52 10.42 12.23
C SER A 156 26.47 10.66 13.74
#